data_ae7f03a85740deef623428a7d19ef35b
#
_entry.id   ae7f03a85740deef623428a7d19ef35b
#
_cell.length_a   1.000
_cell.length_b   1.000
_cell.length_c   1.000
_cell.angle_alpha   90.00
_cell.angle_beta   90.00
_cell.angle_gamma   90.00
#
_symmetry.space_group_name_H-M   'P 1'
#
loop_
_entity.id
_entity.type
_entity.pdbx_description
1 polymer ?
#
loop_
_entity_poly.entity_id
_entity_poly.type
_entity_poly.pdbx_seq_one_letter_code
_entity_poly.pdbx_strand_id
1 'polypeptide(L)'
;MNPILKSIIHKQRRDFERLCSGRHIPEQILEGVWEERNIRYADDGDPAHVMDLFYPNTLKLPAPVIINIHGGGLITGRMDFNRHFCIKLCQMGFIVFSVEYRLCT
;
A
#
# COMPACT_ATOMS: atom_id res chain seq x y z
N MET A 1 -10.60 18.44 16.30
CA MET A 1 -9.43 17.89 17.02
C MET A 1 -8.59 19.01 17.61
N ASN A 2 -8.07 18.83 18.81
CA ASN A 2 -7.19 19.78 19.46
C ASN A 2 -5.97 20.10 18.59
N PRO A 3 -5.62 21.39 18.37
CA PRO A 3 -4.50 21.76 17.51
C PRO A 3 -3.14 21.20 17.96
N ILE A 4 -2.91 21.06 19.26
CA ILE A 4 -1.67 20.50 19.80
C ILE A 4 -1.59 19.02 19.45
N LEU A 5 -2.66 18.27 19.67
CA LEU A 5 -2.74 16.84 19.34
C LEU A 5 -2.57 16.62 17.85
N LYS A 6 -3.21 17.43 17.04
CA LYS A 6 -3.09 17.39 15.58
C LYS A 6 -1.64 17.60 15.12
N SER A 7 -0.94 18.56 15.75
CA SER A 7 0.47 18.82 15.46
C SER A 7 1.36 17.62 15.80
N ILE A 8 1.12 16.98 16.94
CA ILE A 8 1.86 15.79 17.37
C ILE A 8 1.63 14.66 16.36
N ILE A 9 0.39 14.41 15.98
CA ILE A 9 0.05 13.34 15.02
C ILE A 9 0.73 13.59 13.67
N HIS A 10 0.69 14.83 13.17
CA HIS A 10 1.33 15.18 11.91
C HIS A 10 2.84 15.02 11.97
N LYS A 11 3.45 15.35 13.10
CA LYS A 11 4.89 15.12 13.29
C LYS A 11 5.23 13.64 13.27
N GLN A 12 4.49 12.82 13.99
CA GLN A 12 4.68 11.36 14.00
C GLN A 12 4.52 10.78 12.61
N ARG A 13 3.53 11.25 11.85
CA ARG A 13 3.33 10.82 10.47
C ARG A 13 4.54 11.16 9.61
N ARG A 14 5.02 12.39 9.67
CA ARG A 14 6.18 12.80 8.88
C ARG A 14 7.43 12.00 9.23
N ASP A 15 7.65 11.76 10.53
CA ASP A 15 8.81 11.00 10.99
C ASP A 15 8.74 9.55 10.49
N PHE A 16 7.56 8.92 10.57
CA PHE A 16 7.35 7.56 10.10
C PHE A 16 7.50 7.45 8.58
N GLU A 17 6.90 8.37 7.83
CA GLU A 17 6.99 8.40 6.37
C GLU A 17 8.44 8.59 5.92
N ARG A 18 9.19 9.45 6.61
CA ARG A 18 10.60 9.66 6.34
C ARG A 18 11.41 8.37 6.58
N LEU A 19 11.12 7.66 7.66
CA LEU A 19 11.76 6.39 7.97
C LEU A 19 11.51 5.34 6.87
N CYS A 20 10.30 5.31 6.32
CA CYS A 20 9.90 4.34 5.31
C CYS A 20 10.26 4.75 3.88
N SER A 21 10.41 6.04 3.59
CA SER A 21 10.59 6.56 2.22
C SER A 21 11.94 6.19 1.59
N GLY A 22 12.92 5.81 2.39
CA GLY A 22 14.24 5.38 1.90
C GLY A 22 14.27 3.97 1.33
N ARG A 23 13.14 3.25 1.33
CA ARG A 23 13.06 1.88 0.82
C ARG A 23 12.91 1.88 -0.70
N HIS A 24 14.03 1.86 -1.38
CA HIS A 24 14.05 1.72 -2.83
C HIS A 24 13.93 0.24 -3.21
N ILE A 25 13.07 -0.06 -4.18
CA ILE A 25 12.93 -1.42 -4.72
C ILE A 25 13.61 -1.46 -6.08
N PRO A 26 14.72 -2.21 -6.24
CA PRO A 26 15.35 -2.39 -7.55
C PRO A 26 14.38 -3.02 -8.55
N GLU A 27 14.45 -2.62 -9.81
CA GLU A 27 13.58 -3.13 -10.87
C GLU A 27 13.69 -4.65 -11.03
N GLN A 28 14.86 -5.23 -10.75
CA GLN A 28 15.05 -6.68 -10.81
C GLN A 28 14.11 -7.45 -9.89
N ILE A 29 13.64 -6.83 -8.81
CA ILE A 29 12.71 -7.47 -7.88
C ILE A 29 11.31 -7.54 -8.46
N LEU A 30 11.00 -6.72 -9.46
CA LEU A 30 9.70 -6.72 -10.15
C LEU A 30 9.57 -7.81 -11.21
N GLU A 31 10.60 -8.63 -11.40
CA GLU A 31 10.57 -9.67 -12.42
C GLU A 31 9.40 -10.64 -12.20
N GLY A 32 8.63 -10.86 -13.26
CA GLY A 32 7.49 -11.75 -13.23
C GLY A 32 6.23 -11.17 -12.59
N VAL A 33 6.23 -9.90 -12.25
CA VAL A 33 5.10 -9.24 -11.59
C VAL A 33 4.55 -8.12 -12.46
N TRP A 34 3.23 -8.10 -12.63
CA TRP A 34 2.48 -6.97 -13.19
C TRP A 34 1.91 -6.14 -12.05
N GLU A 35 1.99 -4.83 -12.19
CA GLU A 35 1.51 -3.89 -11.17
C GLU A 35 0.58 -2.87 -11.82
N GLU A 36 -0.62 -2.71 -11.25
CA GLU A 36 -1.55 -1.62 -11.58
C GLU A 36 -1.73 -0.77 -10.35
N ARG A 37 -1.49 0.54 -10.46
CA ARG A 37 -1.50 1.44 -9.32
C ARG A 37 -2.72 2.34 -9.30
N ASN A 38 -3.11 2.73 -8.08
CA ASN A 38 -4.15 3.74 -7.83
C ASN A 38 -5.50 3.39 -8.46
N ILE A 39 -5.91 2.12 -8.34
CA ILE A 39 -7.23 1.67 -8.77
C ILE A 39 -8.24 2.13 -7.73
N ARG A 40 -9.23 2.88 -8.14
CA ARG A 40 -10.29 3.32 -7.22
C ARG A 40 -11.20 2.14 -6.87
N TYR A 41 -11.45 1.92 -5.58
CA TYR A 41 -12.37 0.88 -5.13
C TYR A 41 -13.72 1.44 -4.65
N ALA A 42 -13.86 2.76 -4.59
CA ALA A 42 -15.13 3.42 -4.25
C ALA A 42 -15.29 4.69 -5.09
N ASP A 43 -16.52 4.96 -5.51
CA ASP A 43 -16.85 6.12 -6.33
C ASP A 43 -17.45 7.23 -5.45
N ASP A 44 -16.68 7.68 -4.46
CA ASP A 44 -17.10 8.67 -3.48
C ASP A 44 -16.25 9.96 -3.50
N GLY A 45 -15.32 10.05 -4.45
CA GLY A 45 -14.44 11.21 -4.57
C GLY A 45 -13.32 11.28 -3.53
N ASP A 46 -13.23 10.34 -2.59
CA ASP A 46 -12.14 10.33 -1.61
C ASP A 46 -10.85 9.81 -2.25
N PRO A 47 -9.78 10.63 -2.31
CA PRO A 47 -8.51 10.22 -2.95
C PRO A 47 -7.80 9.08 -2.21
N ALA A 48 -8.15 8.81 -0.97
CA ALA A 48 -7.57 7.71 -0.19
C ALA A 48 -8.23 6.35 -0.51
N HIS A 49 -9.37 6.32 -1.22
CA HIS A 49 -10.06 5.09 -1.55
C HIS A 49 -9.53 4.49 -2.86
N VAL A 50 -8.26 4.14 -2.83
CA VAL A 50 -7.54 3.52 -3.94
C VAL A 50 -6.77 2.30 -3.45
N MET A 51 -6.39 1.44 -4.38
CA MET A 51 -5.58 0.27 -4.11
C MET A 51 -4.58 0.05 -5.23
N ASP A 52 -3.51 -0.66 -4.92
CA ASP A 52 -2.57 -1.19 -5.91
C ASP A 52 -2.84 -2.68 -6.10
N LEU A 53 -2.73 -3.15 -7.33
CA LEU A 53 -2.92 -4.55 -7.69
C LEU A 53 -1.59 -5.12 -8.20
N PHE A 54 -1.21 -6.26 -7.65
CA PHE A 54 -0.05 -7.04 -8.10
C PHE A 54 -0.52 -8.43 -8.52
N TYR A 55 -0.10 -8.88 -9.68
CA TYR A 55 -0.41 -10.24 -10.13
C TYR A 55 0.76 -10.84 -10.93
N PRO A 56 0.93 -12.17 -10.87
CA PRO A 56 2.01 -12.82 -11.61
C PRO A 56 1.77 -12.69 -13.12
N ASN A 57 2.83 -12.49 -13.91
CA ASN A 57 2.73 -12.45 -15.36
C ASN A 57 2.33 -13.81 -15.96
N THR A 58 2.47 -14.88 -15.18
CA THR A 58 2.05 -16.25 -15.53
C THR A 58 0.70 -16.62 -14.89
N LEU A 59 -0.13 -15.61 -14.59
CA LEU A 59 -1.39 -15.81 -13.86
C LEU A 59 -2.27 -16.87 -14.53
N LYS A 60 -2.72 -17.82 -13.72
CA LYS A 60 -3.74 -18.82 -14.09
C LYS A 60 -4.88 -18.74 -13.10
N LEU A 61 -6.09 -18.61 -13.59
CA LEU A 61 -7.29 -18.57 -12.75
C LEU A 61 -7.88 -19.98 -12.61
N PRO A 62 -8.41 -20.31 -11.42
CA PRO A 62 -8.47 -19.52 -10.22
C PRO A 62 -7.13 -19.40 -9.50
N ALA A 63 -6.88 -18.27 -8.87
CA ALA A 63 -5.66 -18.01 -8.12
C ALA A 63 -6.00 -17.48 -6.72
N PRO A 64 -5.17 -17.78 -5.70
CA PRO A 64 -5.41 -17.26 -4.36
C PRO A 64 -5.17 -15.76 -4.31
N VAL A 65 -5.97 -15.06 -3.49
CA VAL A 65 -5.95 -13.60 -3.35
C VAL A 65 -5.56 -13.23 -1.93
N ILE A 66 -4.66 -12.26 -1.82
CA ILE A 66 -4.30 -11.64 -0.55
C ILE A 66 -4.68 -10.16 -0.61
N ILE A 67 -5.33 -9.68 0.43
CA ILE A 67 -5.59 -8.26 0.61
C ILE A 67 -4.65 -7.77 1.71
N ASN A 68 -3.74 -6.86 1.34
CA ASN A 68 -2.78 -6.25 2.25
C ASN A 68 -3.32 -4.91 2.72
N ILE A 69 -3.46 -4.75 4.03
CA ILE A 69 -3.91 -3.51 4.65
C ILE A 69 -2.77 -3.01 5.52
N HIS A 70 -2.23 -1.84 5.19
CA HIS A 70 -1.09 -1.29 5.91
C HIS A 70 -1.47 -0.88 7.33
N GLY A 71 -0.48 -0.95 8.24
CA GLY A 71 -0.60 -0.46 9.60
C GLY A 71 -0.25 1.01 9.74
N GLY A 72 -0.27 1.51 10.96
CA GLY A 72 0.10 2.89 11.28
C GLY A 72 -0.80 3.55 12.31
N GLY A 73 -1.65 2.77 13.02
CA GLY A 73 -2.54 3.27 14.05
C GLY A 73 -3.62 4.21 13.53
N LEU A 74 -3.96 4.15 12.26
CA LEU A 74 -4.94 5.02 11.57
C LEU A 74 -4.49 6.47 11.45
N ILE A 75 -3.28 6.80 11.86
CA ILE A 75 -2.74 8.17 11.79
C ILE A 75 -1.58 8.31 10.82
N THR A 76 -1.00 7.21 10.40
CA THR A 76 0.11 7.18 9.46
C THR A 76 0.07 5.90 8.64
N GLY A 77 0.97 5.80 7.68
CA GLY A 77 1.09 4.64 6.80
C GLY A 77 0.52 4.91 5.41
N ARG A 78 0.97 4.10 4.45
CA ARG A 78 0.56 4.18 3.05
C ARG A 78 0.56 2.78 2.46
N MET A 79 -0.24 2.55 1.42
CA MET A 79 -0.32 1.26 0.74
C MET A 79 1.03 0.84 0.13
N ASP A 80 1.89 1.77 -0.25
CA ASP A 80 3.18 1.47 -0.86
C ASP A 80 4.29 1.13 0.16
N PHE A 81 4.06 1.28 1.45
CA PHE A 81 5.05 0.90 2.48
C PHE A 81 5.34 -0.60 2.47
N ASN A 82 4.34 -1.42 2.14
CA ASN A 82 4.48 -2.88 2.05
C ASN A 82 4.66 -3.38 0.61
N ARG A 83 5.01 -2.49 -0.31
CA ARG A 83 5.10 -2.83 -1.74
C ARG A 83 6.06 -3.99 -2.00
N HIS A 84 7.23 -4.00 -1.35
CA HIS A 84 8.21 -5.09 -1.48
C HIS A 84 7.62 -6.44 -1.03
N PHE A 85 6.93 -6.44 0.10
CA PHE A 85 6.26 -7.62 0.62
C PHE A 85 5.18 -8.13 -0.33
N CYS A 86 4.36 -7.22 -0.88
CA CYS A 86 3.34 -7.56 -1.86
C CYS A 86 3.93 -8.17 -3.13
N ILE A 87 5.04 -7.64 -3.61
CA ILE A 87 5.76 -8.18 -4.78
C ILE A 87 6.23 -9.61 -4.51
N LYS A 88 6.80 -9.86 -3.34
CA LYS A 88 7.26 -11.21 -2.96
C LYS A 88 6.10 -12.20 -2.88
N LEU A 89 4.96 -11.81 -2.31
CA LEU A 89 3.77 -12.65 -2.28
C LEU A 89 3.27 -12.95 -3.70
N CYS A 90 3.28 -11.95 -4.56
CA CYS A 90 2.90 -12.10 -5.95
C CYS A 90 3.82 -13.09 -6.68
N GLN A 91 5.12 -13.04 -6.43
CA GLN A 91 6.09 -13.96 -7.00
C GLN A 91 5.87 -15.40 -6.54
N MET A 92 5.17 -15.61 -5.41
CA MET A 92 4.76 -16.91 -4.91
C MET A 92 3.47 -17.43 -5.55
N GLY A 93 2.84 -16.66 -6.43
CA GLY A 93 1.64 -17.06 -7.16
C GLY A 93 0.35 -16.44 -6.68
N PHE A 94 0.40 -15.50 -5.73
CA PHE A 94 -0.81 -14.83 -5.23
C PHE A 94 -1.14 -13.59 -6.06
N ILE A 95 -2.43 -13.32 -6.21
CA ILE A 95 -2.92 -11.99 -6.59
C ILE A 95 -2.95 -11.16 -5.30
N VAL A 96 -2.34 -9.97 -5.31
CA VAL A 96 -2.24 -9.14 -4.10
C VAL A 96 -2.87 -7.78 -4.36
N PHE A 97 -3.83 -7.39 -3.52
CA PHE A 97 -4.38 -6.04 -3.46
C PHE A 97 -3.79 -5.33 -2.25
N SER A 98 -3.11 -4.20 -2.47
CA SER A 98 -2.61 -3.35 -1.40
C SER A 98 -3.51 -2.12 -1.30
N VAL A 99 -4.21 -1.98 -0.19
CA VAL A 99 -5.32 -1.05 -0.05
C VAL A 99 -4.89 0.19 0.71
N GLU A 100 -5.21 1.36 0.16
CA GLU A 100 -5.12 2.63 0.88
C GLU A 100 -6.43 2.89 1.62
N TYR A 101 -6.36 3.66 2.69
CA TYR A 101 -7.56 4.07 3.41
C TYR A 101 -7.33 5.47 4.03
N ARG A 102 -8.44 6.14 4.33
CA ARG A 102 -8.40 7.47 4.93
C ARG A 102 -7.85 7.39 6.36
N LEU A 103 -6.86 8.24 6.64
CA LEU A 103 -6.32 8.39 7.98
C LEU A 103 -7.20 9.31 8.83
N CYS A 104 -7.03 9.27 10.15
CA CYS A 104 -7.85 10.05 11.09
C CYS A 104 -7.65 11.56 11.01
N THR A 105 -6.55 12.02 10.44
CA THR A 105 -6.27 13.46 10.31
C THR A 105 -5.79 13.80 8.92
#